data_76aeda135489a3ee830e967f30d9a690
#
_entry.id   76aeda135489a3ee830e967f30d9a690
#
_cell.length_a   1.000
_cell.length_b   1.000
_cell.length_c   1.000
_cell.angle_alpha   90.00
_cell.angle_beta   90.00
_cell.angle_gamma   90.00
#
_symmetry.space_group_name_H-M   'P 1'
#
loop_
_entity.id
_entity.type
_entity.pdbx_description
1 polymer ?
#
loop_
_entity_poly.entity_id
_entity_poly.type
_entity_poly.pdbx_seq_one_letter_code
_entity_poly.pdbx_strand_id
1 'polypeptide(L)'
;LLALPLLLTPARVLIGYRSDNQRSYLGFRRLPYLWMGTMGQFGGLALMPFVLILMTSTGPGNETLGLILSMLALLMMGGGMHVTQTAGLALATDLASEKTRHQVVTMLYLMLLVGMMVGALGFSVLLQPFSYFRLIQVIQGSALVVMALNIIAMWQMEPRRPDLTKFELPRPSFLE
;
A
#
# COMPACT_ATOMS: atom_id res chain seq x y z
N LEU A 1 -18.36 4.76 0.69
CA LEU A 1 -17.31 3.92 0.10
C LEU A 1 -15.91 4.39 0.49
N LEU A 2 -15.59 5.70 0.43
CA LEU A 2 -14.24 6.22 0.73
C LEU A 2 -13.74 5.89 2.16
N ALA A 3 -14.63 5.63 3.10
CA ALA A 3 -14.27 5.23 4.47
C ALA A 3 -13.97 3.73 4.64
N LEU A 4 -14.23 2.89 3.63
CA LEU A 4 -14.00 1.44 3.71
C LEU A 4 -12.57 1.06 4.10
N PRO A 5 -11.50 1.69 3.55
CA PRO A 5 -10.12 1.39 3.96
C PRO A 5 -9.86 1.60 5.44
N LEU A 6 -10.59 2.51 6.12
CA LEU A 6 -10.44 2.77 7.56
C LEU A 6 -10.86 1.56 8.41
N LEU A 7 -11.78 0.73 7.91
CA LEU A 7 -12.17 -0.51 8.58
C LEU A 7 -11.01 -1.51 8.69
N LEU A 8 -10.00 -1.38 7.83
CA LEU A 8 -8.79 -2.21 7.85
C LEU A 8 -7.73 -1.69 8.83
N THR A 9 -7.95 -0.55 9.48
CA THR A 9 -6.97 0.02 10.43
C THR A 9 -6.62 -0.95 11.57
N PRO A 10 -7.55 -1.70 12.20
CA PRO A 10 -7.20 -2.69 13.22
C PRO A 10 -6.32 -3.83 12.69
N ALA A 11 -6.42 -4.15 11.39
CA ALA A 11 -5.58 -5.18 10.76
C ALA A 11 -4.09 -4.83 10.76
N ARG A 12 -3.72 -3.55 10.97
CA ARG A 12 -2.31 -3.11 11.08
C ARG A 12 -1.57 -3.84 12.20
N VAL A 13 -2.23 -4.12 13.32
CA VAL A 13 -1.64 -4.85 14.45
C VAL A 13 -1.29 -6.28 14.01
N LEU A 14 -2.21 -6.96 13.31
CA LEU A 14 -1.97 -8.30 12.77
C LEU A 14 -0.88 -8.31 11.70
N ILE A 15 -0.86 -7.29 10.84
CA ILE A 15 0.16 -7.13 9.79
C ILE A 15 1.53 -6.92 10.44
N GLY A 16 1.63 -6.06 11.46
CA GLY A 16 2.84 -5.85 12.23
C GLY A 16 3.35 -7.15 12.84
N TYR A 17 2.53 -7.82 13.63
CA TYR A 17 2.89 -9.10 14.25
C TYR A 17 3.32 -10.15 13.22
N ARG A 18 2.58 -10.32 12.12
CA ARG A 18 2.93 -11.28 11.07
C ARG A 18 4.23 -10.91 10.35
N SER A 19 4.45 -9.63 10.07
CA SER A 19 5.69 -9.18 9.41
C SER A 19 6.91 -9.36 10.31
N ASP A 20 6.74 -9.23 11.65
CA ASP A 20 7.81 -9.45 12.61
C ASP A 20 8.20 -10.93 12.75
N ASN A 21 7.22 -11.83 12.62
CA ASN A 21 7.39 -13.26 12.76
C ASN A 21 7.42 -14.00 11.40
N GLN A 22 7.69 -13.28 10.31
CA GLN A 22 7.75 -13.87 8.96
C GLN A 22 8.91 -14.84 8.83
N ARG A 23 8.60 -16.05 8.36
CA ARG A 23 9.58 -17.05 7.97
C ARG A 23 9.78 -16.99 6.45
N SER A 24 11.04 -16.94 6.02
CA SER A 24 11.36 -16.86 4.60
C SER A 24 12.68 -17.55 4.31
N TYR A 25 12.69 -18.40 3.30
CA TYR A 25 13.92 -18.99 2.77
C TYR A 25 14.88 -17.96 2.16
N LEU A 26 14.34 -16.81 1.73
CA LEU A 26 15.14 -15.75 1.10
C LEU A 26 15.84 -14.84 2.13
N GLY A 27 15.52 -14.99 3.42
CA GLY A 27 16.09 -14.17 4.49
C GLY A 27 15.50 -12.76 4.59
N PHE A 28 14.38 -12.50 3.90
CA PHE A 28 13.64 -11.22 4.00
C PHE A 28 12.44 -11.40 4.93
N ARG A 29 12.26 -10.45 5.84
CA ARG A 29 11.18 -10.49 6.83
C ARG A 29 10.03 -9.57 6.45
N ARG A 30 10.33 -8.34 6.05
CA ARG A 30 9.35 -7.29 5.77
C ARG A 30 9.13 -7.00 4.28
N LEU A 31 10.13 -7.26 3.45
CA LEU A 31 10.06 -7.04 2.00
C LEU A 31 8.88 -7.76 1.33
N PRO A 32 8.52 -9.02 1.69
CA PRO A 32 7.34 -9.67 1.12
C PRO A 32 6.03 -8.92 1.39
N TYR A 33 5.89 -8.30 2.56
CA TYR A 33 4.70 -7.48 2.90
C TYR A 33 4.66 -6.18 2.11
N LEU A 34 5.82 -5.52 1.94
CA LEU A 34 5.93 -4.33 1.10
C LEU A 34 5.51 -4.64 -0.34
N TRP A 35 5.95 -5.79 -0.86
CA TRP A 35 5.58 -6.25 -2.19
C TRP A 35 4.09 -6.56 -2.30
N MET A 36 3.51 -7.30 -1.35
CA MET A 36 2.07 -7.58 -1.29
C MET A 36 1.25 -6.29 -1.21
N GLY A 37 1.67 -5.34 -0.37
CA GLY A 37 1.01 -4.05 -0.23
C GLY A 37 1.05 -3.25 -1.53
N THR A 38 2.20 -3.22 -2.21
CA THR A 38 2.35 -2.56 -3.52
C THR A 38 1.45 -3.20 -4.58
N MET A 39 1.39 -4.53 -4.64
CA MET A 39 0.50 -5.25 -5.56
C MET A 39 -0.98 -4.96 -5.26
N GLY A 40 -1.36 -4.89 -3.97
CA GLY A 40 -2.71 -4.50 -3.56
C GLY A 40 -3.08 -3.08 -4.01
N GLN A 41 -2.19 -2.11 -3.81
CA GLN A 41 -2.37 -0.73 -4.29
C GLN A 41 -2.53 -0.67 -5.82
N PHE A 42 -1.59 -1.30 -6.53
CA PHE A 42 -1.62 -1.35 -7.99
C PHE A 42 -2.89 -2.02 -8.52
N GLY A 43 -3.27 -3.18 -7.97
CA GLY A 43 -4.47 -3.91 -8.36
C GLY A 43 -5.74 -3.11 -8.11
N GLY A 44 -5.85 -2.44 -6.96
CA GLY A 44 -6.98 -1.56 -6.65
C GLY A 44 -7.10 -0.40 -7.63
N LEU A 45 -5.99 0.30 -7.93
CA LEU A 45 -5.97 1.38 -8.92
C LEU A 45 -6.24 0.88 -10.34
N ALA A 46 -5.75 -0.31 -10.71
CA ALA A 46 -6.00 -0.91 -12.01
C ALA A 46 -7.47 -1.30 -12.24
N LEU A 47 -8.21 -1.61 -11.18
CA LEU A 47 -9.66 -1.88 -11.25
C LEU A 47 -10.51 -0.62 -11.43
N MET A 48 -10.05 0.56 -11.02
CA MET A 48 -10.84 1.80 -11.02
C MET A 48 -11.44 2.18 -12.39
N PRO A 49 -10.74 2.08 -13.53
CA PRO A 49 -11.33 2.37 -14.83
C PRO A 49 -12.53 1.49 -15.16
N PHE A 50 -12.45 0.20 -14.84
CA PHE A 50 -13.56 -0.74 -15.07
C PHE A 50 -14.77 -0.39 -14.20
N VAL A 51 -14.53 0.04 -12.96
CA VAL A 51 -15.57 0.55 -12.06
C VAL A 51 -16.25 1.77 -12.68
N LEU A 52 -15.47 2.74 -13.18
CA LEU A 52 -16.02 3.96 -13.80
C LEU A 52 -16.86 3.61 -15.05
N ILE A 53 -16.39 2.71 -15.91
CA ILE A 53 -17.12 2.27 -17.10
C ILE A 53 -18.43 1.61 -16.70
N LEU A 54 -18.43 0.71 -15.70
CA LEU A 54 -19.64 0.04 -15.25
C LEU A 54 -20.65 0.99 -14.62
N MET A 55 -20.20 1.95 -13.83
CA MET A 55 -21.07 2.95 -13.18
C MET A 55 -21.65 3.96 -14.16
N THR A 56 -21.01 4.17 -15.32
CA THR A 56 -21.51 5.09 -16.37
C THR A 56 -22.31 4.39 -17.46
N SER A 57 -22.27 3.06 -17.53
CA SER A 57 -23.01 2.28 -18.53
C SER A 57 -24.44 2.00 -18.08
N THR A 58 -25.39 2.18 -19.01
CA THR A 58 -26.80 1.88 -18.79
C THR A 58 -27.11 0.41 -19.11
N GLY A 59 -27.24 -0.43 -18.09
CA GLY A 59 -27.62 -1.82 -18.26
C GLY A 59 -28.10 -2.44 -16.95
N PRO A 60 -29.05 -3.41 -16.99
CA PRO A 60 -29.55 -4.05 -15.78
C PRO A 60 -28.41 -4.77 -15.04
N GLY A 61 -28.22 -4.44 -13.78
CA GLY A 61 -27.19 -5.04 -12.92
C GLY A 61 -25.82 -4.35 -12.94
N ASN A 62 -25.55 -3.43 -13.88
CA ASN A 62 -24.26 -2.75 -13.98
C ASN A 62 -23.96 -1.89 -12.74
N GLU A 63 -24.98 -1.26 -12.15
CA GLU A 63 -24.83 -0.47 -10.92
C GLU A 63 -24.37 -1.34 -9.74
N THR A 64 -24.99 -2.50 -9.56
CA THR A 64 -24.62 -3.42 -8.47
C THR A 64 -23.20 -3.97 -8.66
N LEU A 65 -22.86 -4.39 -9.88
CA LEU A 65 -21.51 -4.84 -10.19
C LEU A 65 -20.48 -3.72 -10.03
N GLY A 66 -20.79 -2.52 -10.50
CA GLY A 66 -19.94 -1.33 -10.31
C GLY A 66 -19.71 -1.01 -8.84
N LEU A 67 -20.75 -1.13 -7.99
CA LEU A 67 -20.64 -0.94 -6.56
C LEU A 67 -19.75 -2.00 -5.90
N ILE A 68 -19.94 -3.27 -6.21
CA ILE A 68 -19.12 -4.38 -5.67
C ILE A 68 -17.65 -4.21 -6.08
N LEU A 69 -17.39 -3.92 -7.36
CA LEU A 69 -16.02 -3.71 -7.85
C LEU A 69 -15.39 -2.46 -7.27
N SER A 70 -16.16 -1.39 -7.02
CA SER A 70 -15.63 -0.20 -6.35
C SER A 70 -15.24 -0.47 -4.90
N MET A 71 -16.04 -1.25 -4.17
CA MET A 71 -15.70 -1.69 -2.83
C MET A 71 -14.41 -2.52 -2.83
N LEU A 72 -14.30 -3.48 -3.74
CA LEU A 72 -13.12 -4.32 -3.88
C LEU A 72 -11.87 -3.49 -4.21
N ALA A 73 -11.97 -2.59 -5.20
CA ALA A 73 -10.87 -1.72 -5.61
C ALA A 73 -10.38 -0.83 -4.45
N LEU A 74 -11.30 -0.22 -3.70
CA LEU A 74 -10.97 0.63 -2.55
C LEU A 74 -10.37 -0.18 -1.39
N LEU A 75 -10.88 -1.38 -1.11
CA LEU A 75 -10.30 -2.27 -0.11
C LEU A 75 -8.91 -2.77 -0.50
N MET A 76 -8.70 -3.13 -1.75
CA MET A 76 -7.37 -3.54 -2.24
C MET A 76 -6.37 -2.38 -2.18
N MET A 77 -6.74 -1.20 -2.65
CA MET A 77 -5.89 -0.01 -2.63
C MET A 77 -5.57 0.40 -1.20
N GLY A 78 -6.58 0.57 -0.36
CA GLY A 78 -6.42 1.02 1.03
C GLY A 78 -5.76 -0.05 1.91
N GLY A 79 -6.13 -1.32 1.74
CA GLY A 79 -5.49 -2.45 2.41
C GLY A 79 -4.01 -2.56 2.04
N GLY A 80 -3.70 -2.45 0.75
CA GLY A 80 -2.32 -2.41 0.25
C GLY A 80 -1.53 -1.26 0.85
N MET A 81 -2.13 -0.06 0.95
CA MET A 81 -1.51 1.10 1.59
C MET A 81 -1.21 0.85 3.08
N HIS A 82 -2.16 0.28 3.83
CA HIS A 82 -1.94 -0.06 5.23
C HIS A 82 -0.82 -1.09 5.43
N VAL A 83 -0.76 -2.12 4.57
CA VAL A 83 0.31 -3.12 4.60
C VAL A 83 1.68 -2.47 4.33
N THR A 84 1.79 -1.68 3.25
CA THR A 84 3.05 -1.01 2.88
C THR A 84 3.51 -0.03 3.95
N GLN A 85 2.62 0.79 4.49
CA GLN A 85 2.96 1.76 5.55
C GLN A 85 3.41 1.06 6.84
N THR A 86 2.70 0.00 7.27
CA THR A 86 3.03 -0.71 8.51
C THR A 86 4.37 -1.43 8.38
N ALA A 87 4.58 -2.19 7.31
CA ALA A 87 5.83 -2.91 7.07
C ALA A 87 7.00 -1.95 6.81
N GLY A 88 6.77 -0.86 6.07
CA GLY A 88 7.78 0.15 5.77
C GLY A 88 8.24 0.93 7.00
N LEU A 89 7.30 1.38 7.85
CA LEU A 89 7.62 2.05 9.11
C LEU A 89 8.41 1.13 10.04
N ALA A 90 7.96 -0.12 10.16
CA ALA A 90 8.63 -1.11 10.97
C ALA A 90 10.05 -1.43 10.44
N LEU A 91 10.25 -1.55 9.12
CA LEU A 91 11.57 -1.75 8.53
C LEU A 91 12.49 -0.55 8.79
N ALA A 92 11.99 0.66 8.60
CA ALA A 92 12.76 1.88 8.84
C ALA A 92 13.20 2.02 10.31
N THR A 93 12.32 1.66 11.25
CA THR A 93 12.65 1.66 12.68
C THR A 93 13.61 0.56 13.10
N ASP A 94 13.59 -0.60 12.42
CA ASP A 94 14.54 -1.70 12.66
C ASP A 94 15.96 -1.36 12.16
N LEU A 95 16.05 -0.60 11.08
CA LEU A 95 17.33 -0.19 10.50
C LEU A 95 17.94 1.03 11.22
N ALA A 96 17.11 1.80 11.91
CA ALA A 96 17.55 2.98 12.65
C ALA A 96 18.20 2.60 14.00
N SER A 97 19.25 3.33 14.38
CA SER A 97 19.80 3.23 15.75
C SER A 97 18.79 3.77 16.78
N GLU A 98 18.90 3.34 18.04
CA GLU A 98 18.01 3.82 19.11
C GLU A 98 18.00 5.36 19.22
N LYS A 99 19.15 6.00 19.02
CA LYS A 99 19.30 7.46 19.09
C LYS A 99 18.62 8.20 17.95
N THR A 100 18.53 7.58 16.76
CA THR A 100 18.00 8.23 15.54
C THR A 100 16.60 7.78 15.16
N ARG A 101 16.04 6.79 15.86
CA ARG A 101 14.73 6.18 15.54
C ARG A 101 13.61 7.23 15.45
N HIS A 102 13.53 8.17 16.39
CA HIS A 102 12.54 9.24 16.37
C HIS A 102 12.70 10.18 15.17
N GLN A 103 13.93 10.47 14.76
CA GLN A 103 14.21 11.31 13.59
C GLN A 103 13.78 10.63 12.29
N VAL A 104 14.04 9.32 12.17
CA VAL A 104 13.61 8.52 11.00
C VAL A 104 12.09 8.51 10.89
N VAL A 105 11.38 8.27 12.00
CA VAL A 105 9.90 8.30 12.03
C VAL A 105 9.38 9.69 11.65
N THR A 106 9.94 10.74 12.21
CA THR A 106 9.56 12.13 11.88
C THR A 106 9.77 12.41 10.38
N MET A 107 10.92 12.00 9.84
CA MET A 107 11.23 12.22 8.43
C MET A 107 10.27 11.46 7.50
N LEU A 108 9.87 10.24 7.85
CA LEU A 108 8.87 9.48 7.09
C LEU A 108 7.51 10.20 7.06
N TYR A 109 7.06 10.75 8.19
CA TYR A 109 5.81 11.53 8.23
C TYR A 109 5.92 12.84 7.46
N LEU A 110 7.05 13.53 7.52
CA LEU A 110 7.29 14.73 6.69
C LEU A 110 7.24 14.38 5.20
N MET A 111 7.89 13.30 4.78
CA MET A 111 7.85 12.83 3.39
C MET A 111 6.43 12.43 2.97
N LEU A 112 5.65 11.84 3.87
CA LEU A 112 4.23 11.54 3.61
C LEU A 112 3.44 12.83 3.35
N LEU A 113 3.60 13.87 4.17
CA LEU A 113 2.91 15.15 3.99
C LEU A 113 3.33 15.84 2.69
N VAL A 114 4.63 15.87 2.40
CA VAL A 114 5.15 16.41 1.14
C VAL A 114 4.59 15.64 -0.05
N GLY A 115 4.58 14.31 0.02
CA GLY A 115 4.02 13.44 -1.02
C GLY A 115 2.53 13.69 -1.25
N MET A 116 1.74 13.87 -0.19
CA MET A 116 0.32 14.23 -0.29
C MET A 116 0.13 15.59 -0.99
N MET A 117 0.95 16.58 -0.64
CA MET A 117 0.89 17.91 -1.24
C MET A 117 1.28 17.89 -2.72
N VAL A 118 2.38 17.23 -3.07
CA VAL A 118 2.81 17.06 -4.46
C VAL A 118 1.77 16.27 -5.27
N GLY A 119 1.20 15.21 -4.68
CA GLY A 119 0.13 14.44 -5.31
C GLY A 119 -1.11 15.29 -5.58
N ALA A 120 -1.59 16.05 -4.59
CA ALA A 120 -2.76 16.93 -4.74
C ALA A 120 -2.55 17.98 -5.83
N LEU A 121 -1.39 18.64 -5.87
CA LEU A 121 -1.04 19.59 -6.92
C LEU A 121 -0.92 18.90 -8.28
N GLY A 122 -0.30 17.75 -8.35
CA GLY A 122 -0.18 16.95 -9.57
C GLY A 122 -1.55 16.58 -10.14
N PHE A 123 -2.47 16.05 -9.32
CA PHE A 123 -3.83 15.74 -9.75
C PHE A 123 -4.61 16.99 -10.18
N SER A 124 -4.44 18.11 -9.47
CA SER A 124 -5.08 19.38 -9.84
C SER A 124 -4.70 19.83 -11.24
N VAL A 125 -3.45 19.71 -11.62
CA VAL A 125 -2.95 20.10 -12.95
C VAL A 125 -3.30 19.05 -14.01
N LEU A 126 -3.09 17.77 -13.72
CA LEU A 126 -3.27 16.68 -14.70
C LEU A 126 -4.72 16.45 -15.08
N LEU A 127 -5.69 16.81 -14.21
CA LEU A 127 -7.12 16.65 -14.49
C LEU A 127 -7.72 17.83 -15.25
N GLN A 128 -6.95 18.85 -15.64
CA GLN A 128 -7.46 19.99 -16.42
C GLN A 128 -7.13 19.85 -17.91
N PRO A 129 -8.09 20.09 -18.84
CA PRO A 129 -9.54 20.16 -18.61
C PRO A 129 -10.10 18.79 -18.22
N PHE A 130 -11.12 18.77 -17.35
CA PHE A 130 -11.69 17.53 -16.87
C PHE A 130 -12.41 16.76 -17.98
N SER A 131 -12.11 15.45 -18.09
CA SER A 131 -12.90 14.47 -18.87
C SER A 131 -12.79 13.09 -18.21
N TYR A 132 -13.81 12.25 -18.41
CA TYR A 132 -13.77 10.86 -17.90
C TYR A 132 -12.58 10.07 -18.45
N PHE A 133 -12.22 10.28 -19.71
CA PHE A 133 -11.07 9.65 -20.33
C PHE A 133 -9.76 10.09 -19.67
N ARG A 134 -9.62 11.39 -19.40
CA ARG A 134 -8.45 11.93 -18.69
C ARG A 134 -8.36 11.43 -17.25
N LEU A 135 -9.51 11.32 -16.57
CA LEU A 135 -9.53 10.73 -15.23
C LEU A 135 -8.99 9.29 -15.23
N ILE A 136 -9.42 8.47 -16.19
CA ILE A 136 -8.91 7.09 -16.36
C ILE A 136 -7.39 7.10 -16.61
N GLN A 137 -6.91 7.96 -17.52
CA GLN A 137 -5.47 8.05 -17.80
C GLN A 137 -4.66 8.46 -16.58
N VAL A 138 -5.13 9.43 -15.81
CA VAL A 138 -4.44 9.91 -14.60
C VAL A 138 -4.42 8.82 -13.52
N ILE A 139 -5.52 8.10 -13.30
CA ILE A 139 -5.58 6.99 -12.35
C ILE A 139 -4.61 5.89 -12.76
N GLN A 140 -4.61 5.46 -14.03
CA GLN A 140 -3.70 4.42 -14.52
C GLN A 140 -2.23 4.88 -14.48
N GLY A 141 -1.97 6.13 -14.86
CA GLY A 141 -0.65 6.73 -14.76
C GLY A 141 -0.15 6.75 -13.30
N SER A 142 -1.00 7.10 -12.35
CA SER A 142 -0.66 7.10 -10.93
C SER A 142 -0.37 5.68 -10.41
N ALA A 143 -1.10 4.66 -10.88
CA ALA A 143 -0.84 3.27 -10.53
C ALA A 143 0.57 2.83 -10.95
N LEU A 144 0.97 3.17 -12.19
CA LEU A 144 2.31 2.87 -12.70
C LEU A 144 3.39 3.63 -11.94
N VAL A 145 3.18 4.92 -11.65
CA VAL A 145 4.13 5.74 -10.87
C VAL A 145 4.30 5.18 -9.47
N VAL A 146 3.22 4.86 -8.77
CA VAL A 146 3.28 4.27 -7.42
C VAL A 146 4.02 2.94 -7.45
N MET A 147 3.73 2.08 -8.43
CA MET A 147 4.41 0.80 -8.58
C MET A 147 5.91 0.99 -8.83
N ALA A 148 6.28 1.87 -9.76
CA ALA A 148 7.68 2.15 -10.09
C ALA A 148 8.45 2.71 -8.88
N LEU A 149 7.88 3.69 -8.17
CA LEU A 149 8.48 4.28 -6.97
C LEU A 149 8.66 3.25 -5.85
N ASN A 150 7.66 2.38 -5.63
CA ASN A 150 7.78 1.31 -4.65
C ASN A 150 8.86 0.28 -5.03
N ILE A 151 8.96 -0.10 -6.31
CA ILE A 151 10.02 -1.02 -6.78
C ILE A 151 11.40 -0.39 -6.55
N ILE A 152 11.57 0.89 -6.91
CA ILE A 152 12.83 1.62 -6.69
C ILE A 152 13.14 1.70 -5.19
N ALA A 153 12.15 2.04 -4.36
CA ALA A 153 12.32 2.14 -2.91
C ALA A 153 12.68 0.79 -2.26
N MET A 154 12.11 -0.31 -2.74
CA MET A 154 12.40 -1.65 -2.23
C MET A 154 13.76 -2.20 -2.67
N TRP A 155 14.42 -1.56 -3.64
CA TRP A 155 15.70 -2.00 -4.16
C TRP A 155 16.77 -1.95 -3.06
N GLN A 156 17.28 -3.12 -2.64
CA GLN A 156 18.29 -3.27 -1.59
C GLN A 156 17.92 -2.65 -0.22
N MET A 157 16.62 -2.46 0.05
CA MET A 157 16.15 -1.80 1.26
C MET A 157 16.32 -2.67 2.51
N GLU A 158 16.13 -3.99 2.40
CA GLU A 158 16.22 -4.91 3.54
C GLU A 158 17.47 -5.81 3.41
N PRO A 159 18.39 -5.81 4.41
CA PRO A 159 19.50 -6.74 4.44
C PRO A 159 18.98 -8.17 4.68
N ARG A 160 19.55 -9.14 3.98
CA ARG A 160 19.21 -10.56 4.17
C ARG A 160 19.67 -11.04 5.54
N ARG A 161 18.74 -11.52 6.36
CA ARG A 161 18.99 -12.08 7.69
C ARG A 161 18.37 -13.48 7.83
N PRO A 162 19.00 -14.52 7.25
CA PRO A 162 18.47 -15.88 7.32
C PRO A 162 18.42 -16.43 8.75
N ASP A 163 19.26 -15.92 9.65
CA ASP A 163 19.27 -16.19 11.08
C ASP A 163 17.95 -15.86 11.78
N LEU A 164 17.28 -14.78 11.38
CA LEU A 164 16.01 -14.32 11.95
C LEU A 164 14.77 -14.93 11.28
N THR A 165 14.93 -15.60 10.14
CA THR A 165 13.81 -16.11 9.33
C THR A 165 13.73 -17.64 9.30
N LYS A 166 14.53 -18.37 10.09
CA LYS A 166 14.54 -19.83 10.16
C LYS A 166 13.19 -20.37 10.64
N PHE A 167 12.76 -21.48 10.06
CA PHE A 167 11.51 -22.16 10.42
C PHE A 167 11.53 -22.80 11.81
N GLU A 168 12.70 -23.06 12.35
CA GLU A 168 12.93 -23.70 13.64
C GLU A 168 12.77 -22.75 14.85
N LEU A 169 12.71 -21.44 14.61
CA LEU A 169 12.58 -20.47 15.68
C LEU A 169 11.18 -20.55 16.33
N PRO A 170 11.09 -20.54 17.68
CA PRO A 170 9.80 -20.47 18.36
C PRO A 170 9.06 -19.18 17.99
N ARG A 171 7.74 -19.27 17.83
CA ARG A 171 6.89 -18.08 17.64
C ARG A 171 6.32 -17.67 18.99
N PRO A 172 6.49 -16.41 19.41
CA PRO A 172 5.69 -15.90 20.51
C PRO A 172 4.20 -15.98 20.13
N SER A 173 3.32 -16.27 21.07
CA SER A 173 1.88 -16.23 20.86
C SER A 173 1.44 -14.77 20.64
N PHE A 174 0.39 -14.57 19.81
CA PHE A 174 -0.17 -13.22 19.62
C PHE A 174 -0.78 -12.64 20.92
N LEU A 175 -1.07 -13.50 21.90
CA LEU A 175 -1.68 -13.13 23.18
C LEU A 175 -0.65 -13.03 24.34
N GLU A 176 0.61 -13.34 24.12
CA GLU A 176 1.72 -13.07 25.03
C GLU A 176 2.34 -11.70 24.77
#